data_c4f0b99e73809486090f05a293d0e190
#
_entry.id   c4f0b99e73809486090f05a293d0e190
#
_cell.length_a   1.000
_cell.length_b   1.000
_cell.length_c   1.000
_cell.angle_alpha   90.00
_cell.angle_beta   90.00
_cell.angle_gamma   90.00
#
_symmetry.space_group_name_H-M   'P 1'
#
loop_
_entity.id
_entity.type
_entity.pdbx_description
1 polymer ?
#
loop_
_entity_poly.entity_id
_entity_poly.type
_entity_poly.pdbx_seq_one_letter_code
_entity_poly.pdbx_strand_id
1 'polypeptide(L)'
;VASTSASAWTDASSNLLKVTRGFVLGTVDPGSTPGFSGSKTDAQTAGVAAAEALSHQQEMLFANSREGDPRKILLILQGMDTSGKGGIVRHVVGAVDPQGVSHVAFKAPTPAELRHDFLWRIRRELPTAGMIGVFDRSHYEDVLIGRVRQLASPEEIEERYDLINAFEQELVDDDTTVIKVMLHISAGEQKKRLLERLDRPDKYWKFNPGDIDERMLWPGYQAAYQTALERTSTAFAPWYVVPADRKWFARLAVRELLLKALNDMVLTWPPADFDVAAERARLAAS
;
A
#
# COMPACT_ATOMS: atom_id res chain seq x y z
N VAL A 1 -27.75 -13.56 22.12
CA VAL A 1 -27.27 -12.17 22.26
C VAL A 1 -25.82 -12.16 21.79
N ALA A 2 -25.62 -11.92 20.50
CA ALA A 2 -24.30 -11.74 19.94
C ALA A 2 -23.76 -10.39 20.46
N SER A 3 -22.74 -10.44 21.30
CA SER A 3 -21.95 -9.28 21.64
C SER A 3 -21.23 -8.83 20.36
N THR A 4 -21.72 -7.77 19.75
CA THR A 4 -20.96 -7.03 18.74
C THR A 4 -19.77 -6.40 19.46
N SER A 5 -18.62 -7.11 19.45
CA SER A 5 -17.36 -6.47 19.74
C SER A 5 -17.16 -5.47 18.60
N ALA A 6 -17.43 -4.18 18.86
CA ALA A 6 -17.08 -3.11 17.95
C ALA A 6 -15.63 -3.33 17.50
N SER A 7 -15.37 -3.27 16.20
CA SER A 7 -14.02 -3.24 15.66
C SER A 7 -13.22 -2.22 16.48
N ALA A 8 -12.12 -2.66 17.07
CA ALA A 8 -11.27 -1.76 17.87
C ALA A 8 -10.54 -0.73 16.99
N TRP A 9 -10.73 -0.79 15.67
CA TRP A 9 -10.22 0.17 14.69
C TRP A 9 -11.31 1.19 14.33
N THR A 10 -10.93 2.46 14.29
CA THR A 10 -11.82 3.58 13.94
C THR A 10 -11.11 4.50 12.94
N ASP A 11 -11.86 5.42 12.32
CA ASP A 11 -11.26 6.47 11.47
C ASP A 11 -10.19 7.29 12.20
N ALA A 12 -10.38 7.53 13.50
CA ALA A 12 -9.36 8.16 14.34
C ALA A 12 -8.06 7.35 14.38
N SER A 13 -8.12 6.00 14.29
CA SER A 13 -6.94 5.13 14.25
C SER A 13 -6.11 5.35 12.97
N SER A 14 -6.75 5.51 11.82
CA SER A 14 -6.08 5.84 10.56
C SER A 14 -5.34 7.18 10.64
N ASN A 15 -5.91 8.16 11.33
CA ASN A 15 -5.29 9.47 11.50
C ASN A 15 -4.02 9.43 12.37
N LEU A 16 -3.90 8.47 13.28
CA LEU A 16 -2.68 8.28 14.09
C LEU A 16 -1.48 7.77 13.27
N LEU A 17 -1.73 7.21 12.10
CA LEU A 17 -0.69 6.74 11.16
C LEU A 17 -0.31 7.79 10.13
N LYS A 18 -1.14 8.83 9.97
CA LYS A 18 -0.98 9.84 8.92
C LYS A 18 0.18 10.77 9.24
N VAL A 19 1.03 10.98 8.26
CA VAL A 19 2.12 11.96 8.32
C VAL A 19 1.53 13.37 8.22
N THR A 20 1.75 14.17 9.24
CA THR A 20 1.32 15.56 9.35
C THR A 20 2.51 16.50 9.42
N ARG A 21 2.27 17.82 9.36
CA ARG A 21 3.33 18.82 9.48
C ARG A 21 4.13 18.65 10.77
N GLY A 22 5.45 18.61 10.65
CA GLY A 22 6.36 18.42 11.78
C GLY A 22 6.51 16.95 12.23
N PHE A 23 6.06 16.01 11.42
CA PHE A 23 6.25 14.58 11.68
C PHE A 23 7.74 14.21 11.76
N VAL A 24 8.10 13.39 12.76
CA VAL A 24 9.46 12.89 12.95
C VAL A 24 9.45 11.37 12.98
N LEU A 25 9.99 10.73 11.95
CA LEU A 25 10.01 9.27 11.80
C LEU A 25 10.68 8.55 12.98
N GLY A 26 11.76 9.14 13.52
CA GLY A 26 12.51 8.57 14.65
C GLY A 26 11.72 8.51 15.96
N THR A 27 10.57 9.18 16.08
CA THR A 27 9.70 9.10 17.26
C THR A 27 8.67 7.97 17.17
N VAL A 28 8.50 7.35 16.00
CA VAL A 28 7.56 6.25 15.82
C VAL A 28 8.19 4.95 16.32
N ASP A 29 7.60 4.34 17.34
CA ASP A 29 7.98 2.99 17.77
C ASP A 29 7.49 1.94 16.76
N PRO A 30 8.39 1.22 16.04
CA PRO A 30 8.01 0.20 15.07
C PRO A 30 7.28 -1.00 15.67
N GLY A 31 7.36 -1.19 17.00
CA GLY A 31 6.67 -2.24 17.75
C GLY A 31 5.31 -1.83 18.30
N SER A 32 4.90 -0.56 18.16
CA SER A 32 3.64 -0.03 18.65
C SER A 32 2.42 -0.49 17.82
N THR A 33 1.22 -0.25 18.34
CA THR A 33 -0.06 -0.56 17.68
C THR A 33 -1.01 0.63 17.80
N PRO A 34 -0.66 1.80 17.24
CA PRO A 34 -1.46 3.02 17.39
C PRO A 34 -2.89 2.80 16.87
N GLY A 35 -3.86 3.23 17.69
CA GLY A 35 -5.29 3.09 17.34
C GLY A 35 -5.86 1.68 17.50
N PHE A 36 -5.08 0.71 18.00
CA PHE A 36 -5.58 -0.64 18.28
C PHE A 36 -5.12 -1.14 19.66
N SER A 37 -6.06 -1.36 20.57
CA SER A 37 -5.81 -1.81 21.93
C SER A 37 -5.97 -3.32 22.14
N GLY A 38 -6.43 -4.06 21.10
CA GLY A 38 -6.64 -5.50 21.16
C GLY A 38 -5.36 -6.33 21.04
N SER A 39 -5.51 -7.62 21.30
CA SER A 39 -4.45 -8.62 21.12
C SER A 39 -4.27 -9.00 19.64
N LYS A 40 -3.24 -9.81 19.37
CA LYS A 40 -3.04 -10.43 18.04
C LYS A 40 -4.25 -11.27 17.61
N THR A 41 -4.88 -12.00 18.55
CA THR A 41 -6.06 -12.82 18.28
C THR A 41 -7.25 -11.95 17.91
N ASP A 42 -7.47 -10.84 18.63
CA ASP A 42 -8.54 -9.89 18.32
C ASP A 42 -8.36 -9.29 16.93
N ALA A 43 -7.13 -8.91 16.57
CA ALA A 43 -6.80 -8.41 15.24
C ALA A 43 -7.03 -9.46 14.13
N GLN A 44 -6.77 -10.75 14.42
CA GLN A 44 -7.03 -11.82 13.47
C GLN A 44 -8.53 -12.04 13.27
N THR A 45 -9.32 -12.00 14.35
CA THR A 45 -10.78 -12.12 14.31
C THR A 45 -11.41 -10.94 13.55
N ALA A 46 -11.04 -9.70 13.91
CA ALA A 46 -11.48 -8.50 13.19
C ALA A 46 -11.07 -8.54 11.71
N GLY A 47 -9.87 -9.11 11.43
CA GLY A 47 -9.33 -9.25 10.10
C GLY A 47 -10.14 -10.13 9.15
N VAL A 48 -10.93 -11.09 9.65
CA VAL A 48 -11.81 -11.93 8.80
C VAL A 48 -12.97 -11.08 8.27
N ALA A 49 -13.73 -10.45 9.15
CA ALA A 49 -14.86 -9.59 8.77
C ALA A 49 -14.41 -8.43 7.85
N ALA A 50 -13.27 -7.80 8.18
CA ALA A 50 -12.72 -6.74 7.36
C ALA A 50 -12.25 -7.22 5.97
N ALA A 51 -11.81 -8.49 5.85
CA ALA A 51 -11.47 -9.08 4.56
C ALA A 51 -12.71 -9.31 3.68
N GLU A 52 -13.80 -9.80 4.26
CA GLU A 52 -15.08 -9.97 3.57
C GLU A 52 -15.63 -8.60 3.10
N ALA A 53 -15.61 -7.60 3.97
CA ALA A 53 -16.03 -6.25 3.62
C ALA A 53 -15.15 -5.65 2.52
N LEU A 54 -13.83 -5.84 2.59
CA LEU A 54 -12.89 -5.37 1.57
C LEU A 54 -13.15 -6.02 0.21
N SER A 55 -13.40 -7.33 0.19
CA SER A 55 -13.72 -8.07 -1.05
C SER A 55 -15.02 -7.56 -1.66
N HIS A 56 -16.06 -7.38 -0.84
CA HIS A 56 -17.34 -6.88 -1.31
C HIS A 56 -17.26 -5.45 -1.90
N GLN A 57 -16.55 -4.54 -1.23
CA GLN A 57 -16.36 -3.17 -1.71
C GLN A 57 -15.49 -3.14 -2.99
N GLN A 58 -14.47 -3.98 -3.08
CA GLN A 58 -13.63 -4.06 -4.26
C GLN A 58 -14.41 -4.60 -5.47
N GLU A 59 -15.29 -5.59 -5.28
CA GLU A 59 -16.15 -6.12 -6.33
C GLU A 59 -17.13 -5.03 -6.84
N MET A 60 -17.69 -4.22 -5.95
CA MET A 60 -18.51 -3.07 -6.35
C MET A 60 -17.71 -2.05 -7.16
N LEU A 61 -16.47 -1.73 -6.75
CA LEU A 61 -15.60 -0.82 -7.50
C LEU A 61 -15.37 -1.35 -8.93
N PHE A 62 -15.06 -2.64 -9.05
CA PHE A 62 -14.85 -3.28 -10.34
C PHE A 62 -16.14 -3.32 -11.20
N ALA A 63 -17.29 -3.64 -10.60
CA ALA A 63 -18.58 -3.66 -11.29
C ALA A 63 -18.96 -2.28 -11.83
N ASN A 64 -18.79 -1.21 -11.03
CA ASN A 64 -19.09 0.15 -11.46
C ASN A 64 -18.23 0.63 -12.64
N SER A 65 -17.00 0.15 -12.77
CA SER A 65 -16.15 0.49 -13.91
C SER A 65 -16.70 -0.03 -15.25
N ARG A 66 -17.53 -1.09 -15.22
CA ARG A 66 -18.20 -1.61 -16.40
C ARG A 66 -19.28 -0.68 -16.94
N GLU A 67 -19.81 0.19 -16.04
CA GLU A 67 -20.77 1.24 -16.35
C GLU A 67 -20.10 2.61 -16.57
N GLY A 68 -18.76 2.63 -16.66
CA GLY A 68 -18.00 3.83 -16.99
C GLY A 68 -17.53 4.65 -15.76
N ASP A 69 -17.63 4.13 -14.53
CA ASP A 69 -17.08 4.79 -13.35
C ASP A 69 -15.54 4.82 -13.45
N PRO A 70 -14.87 6.00 -13.44
CA PRO A 70 -13.43 6.11 -13.65
C PRO A 70 -12.62 5.81 -12.40
N ARG A 71 -13.24 5.69 -11.23
CA ARG A 71 -12.56 5.57 -9.94
C ARG A 71 -11.70 4.32 -9.84
N LYS A 72 -10.56 4.47 -9.18
CA LYS A 72 -9.55 3.43 -8.97
C LYS A 72 -8.72 3.74 -7.71
N ILE A 73 -8.00 2.75 -7.22
CA ILE A 73 -7.10 2.91 -6.08
C ILE A 73 -5.68 2.57 -6.50
N LEU A 74 -4.71 3.35 -6.05
CA LEU A 74 -3.29 3.02 -6.11
C LEU A 74 -2.73 2.92 -4.69
N LEU A 75 -2.41 1.69 -4.26
CA LEU A 75 -1.70 1.41 -3.01
C LEU A 75 -0.20 1.33 -3.26
N ILE A 76 0.55 2.27 -2.72
CA ILE A 76 2.01 2.31 -2.76
C ILE A 76 2.55 1.75 -1.44
N LEU A 77 3.35 0.69 -1.52
CA LEU A 77 4.01 0.06 -0.39
C LEU A 77 5.51 0.35 -0.42
N GLN A 78 5.98 1.09 0.58
CA GLN A 78 7.40 1.38 0.78
C GLN A 78 7.88 0.86 2.15
N GLY A 79 9.16 0.71 2.32
CA GLY A 79 9.81 0.27 3.56
C GLY A 79 11.08 -0.51 3.28
N MET A 80 11.95 -0.57 4.28
CA MET A 80 13.20 -1.30 4.23
C MET A 80 12.99 -2.78 3.86
N ASP A 81 14.05 -3.45 3.43
CA ASP A 81 13.96 -4.88 3.15
C ASP A 81 13.47 -5.64 4.38
N THR A 82 12.70 -6.69 4.13
CA THR A 82 11.98 -7.47 5.15
C THR A 82 10.89 -6.73 5.94
N SER A 83 10.58 -5.47 5.64
CA SER A 83 9.51 -4.71 6.36
C SER A 83 8.14 -5.38 6.30
N GLY A 84 7.88 -6.19 5.27
CA GLY A 84 6.64 -6.98 5.17
C GLY A 84 5.77 -6.67 3.97
N LYS A 85 6.26 -5.89 2.98
CA LYS A 85 5.55 -5.54 1.74
C LYS A 85 4.88 -6.74 1.08
N GLY A 86 5.61 -7.79 0.73
CA GLY A 86 5.03 -9.01 0.17
C GLY A 86 4.07 -9.76 1.11
N GLY A 87 4.13 -9.48 2.43
CA GLY A 87 3.16 -9.98 3.41
C GLY A 87 1.83 -9.21 3.32
N ILE A 88 1.86 -7.92 3.03
CA ILE A 88 0.66 -7.12 2.74
C ILE A 88 0.02 -7.61 1.44
N VAL A 89 0.80 -7.71 0.36
CA VAL A 89 0.28 -8.24 -0.92
C VAL A 89 -0.41 -9.59 -0.71
N ARG A 90 0.24 -10.54 -0.04
CA ARG A 90 -0.32 -11.89 0.16
C ARG A 90 -1.56 -11.94 1.05
N HIS A 91 -1.61 -11.16 2.14
CA HIS A 91 -2.61 -11.36 3.21
C HIS A 91 -3.66 -10.23 3.29
N VAL A 92 -3.46 -9.13 2.58
CA VAL A 92 -4.43 -8.04 2.49
C VAL A 92 -4.99 -8.01 1.08
N VAL A 93 -4.14 -7.80 0.09
CA VAL A 93 -4.55 -7.74 -1.32
C VAL A 93 -5.03 -9.09 -1.82
N GLY A 94 -4.39 -10.20 -1.43
CA GLY A 94 -4.83 -11.55 -1.78
C GLY A 94 -6.14 -12.01 -1.14
N ALA A 95 -6.85 -11.14 -0.42
CA ALA A 95 -8.17 -11.42 0.16
C ALA A 95 -9.32 -10.93 -0.73
N VAL A 96 -9.04 -10.25 -1.84
CA VAL A 96 -10.03 -9.72 -2.80
C VAL A 96 -9.95 -10.46 -4.13
N ASP A 97 -10.95 -10.26 -5.00
CA ASP A 97 -10.97 -10.89 -6.33
C ASP A 97 -9.76 -10.41 -7.16
N PRO A 98 -8.93 -11.35 -7.64
CA PRO A 98 -7.75 -10.98 -8.46
C PRO A 98 -8.11 -10.29 -9.78
N GLN A 99 -9.32 -10.39 -10.30
CA GLN A 99 -9.76 -9.68 -11.51
C GLN A 99 -9.73 -8.16 -11.32
N GLY A 100 -9.97 -7.67 -10.10
CA GLY A 100 -9.96 -6.25 -9.75
C GLY A 100 -8.64 -5.77 -9.17
N VAL A 101 -7.53 -6.50 -9.36
CA VAL A 101 -6.22 -6.16 -8.80
C VAL A 101 -5.12 -6.20 -9.86
N SER A 102 -4.28 -5.18 -9.88
CA SER A 102 -2.99 -5.20 -10.57
C SER A 102 -1.85 -5.07 -9.56
N HIS A 103 -0.81 -5.90 -9.68
CA HIS A 103 0.33 -5.88 -8.75
C HIS A 103 1.63 -5.77 -9.52
N VAL A 104 2.42 -4.76 -9.20
CA VAL A 104 3.74 -4.53 -9.78
C VAL A 104 4.79 -4.42 -8.68
N ALA A 105 5.88 -5.18 -8.82
CA ALA A 105 7.05 -5.09 -7.94
C ALA A 105 8.19 -4.41 -8.70
N PHE A 106 8.44 -3.14 -8.39
CA PHE A 106 9.51 -2.38 -9.05
C PHE A 106 10.89 -2.81 -8.55
N LYS A 107 11.75 -3.15 -9.50
CA LYS A 107 13.17 -3.45 -9.29
C LYS A 107 14.02 -2.31 -9.81
N ALA A 108 15.35 -2.48 -9.77
CA ALA A 108 16.28 -1.57 -10.45
C ALA A 108 15.83 -1.37 -11.92
N PRO A 109 15.86 -0.13 -12.43
CA PRO A 109 15.43 0.16 -13.79
C PRO A 109 16.31 -0.55 -14.81
N THR A 110 15.69 -1.03 -15.87
CA THR A 110 16.39 -1.63 -17.01
C THR A 110 17.09 -0.54 -17.85
N PRO A 111 18.08 -0.90 -18.70
CA PRO A 111 18.70 0.07 -19.61
C PRO A 111 17.71 0.76 -20.56
N ALA A 112 16.57 0.12 -20.83
CA ALA A 112 15.50 0.74 -21.64
C ALA A 112 14.75 1.82 -20.84
N GLU A 113 14.40 1.54 -19.59
CA GLU A 113 13.73 2.47 -18.68
C GLU A 113 14.60 3.68 -18.35
N LEU A 114 15.91 3.50 -18.19
CA LEU A 114 16.88 4.58 -17.93
C LEU A 114 17.03 5.60 -19.07
N ARG A 115 16.46 5.34 -20.27
CA ARG A 115 16.42 6.32 -21.37
C ARG A 115 15.25 7.29 -21.29
N HIS A 116 14.39 7.09 -20.33
CA HIS A 116 13.21 7.90 -20.06
C HIS A 116 13.32 8.59 -18.69
N ASP A 117 12.44 9.52 -18.41
CA ASP A 117 12.29 10.08 -17.06
C ASP A 117 11.86 8.97 -16.06
N PHE A 118 12.14 9.22 -14.78
CA PHE A 118 11.93 8.17 -13.75
C PHE A 118 10.45 7.78 -13.55
N LEU A 119 9.50 8.64 -13.93
CA LEU A 119 8.07 8.37 -13.85
C LEU A 119 7.55 7.57 -15.04
N TRP A 120 8.28 7.50 -16.15
CA TRP A 120 7.81 6.83 -17.36
C TRP A 120 7.41 5.38 -17.12
N ARG A 121 8.23 4.59 -16.44
CA ARG A 121 7.92 3.19 -16.12
C ARG A 121 6.77 3.05 -15.13
N ILE A 122 6.57 4.05 -14.26
CA ILE A 122 5.48 4.11 -13.28
C ILE A 122 4.15 4.34 -13.99
N ARG A 123 4.12 5.32 -14.92
CA ARG A 123 2.90 5.66 -15.71
C ARG A 123 2.35 4.47 -16.50
N ARG A 124 3.22 3.56 -16.95
CA ARG A 124 2.82 2.37 -17.73
C ARG A 124 2.11 1.29 -16.90
N GLU A 125 2.31 1.32 -15.61
CA GLU A 125 1.81 0.29 -14.68
C GLU A 125 0.64 0.81 -13.82
N LEU A 126 0.13 2.01 -14.12
CA LEU A 126 -1.00 2.58 -13.39
C LEU A 126 -2.25 1.71 -13.55
N PRO A 127 -3.07 1.60 -12.48
CA PRO A 127 -4.32 0.85 -12.57
C PRO A 127 -5.32 1.53 -13.51
N THR A 128 -6.09 0.74 -14.21
CA THR A 128 -7.27 1.20 -14.95
C THR A 128 -8.48 1.37 -14.04
N ALA A 129 -9.56 1.97 -14.54
CA ALA A 129 -10.82 2.13 -13.81
C ALA A 129 -11.29 0.81 -13.17
N GLY A 130 -11.82 0.87 -11.96
CA GLY A 130 -12.31 -0.27 -11.20
C GLY A 130 -11.23 -1.13 -10.51
N MET A 131 -9.95 -0.83 -10.72
CA MET A 131 -8.85 -1.64 -10.21
C MET A 131 -8.27 -1.11 -8.90
N ILE A 132 -7.76 -2.00 -8.08
CA ILE A 132 -6.79 -1.70 -7.02
C ILE A 132 -5.40 -2.01 -7.57
N GLY A 133 -4.65 -0.98 -7.96
CA GLY A 133 -3.23 -1.09 -8.28
C GLY A 133 -2.39 -1.18 -7.01
N VAL A 134 -1.44 -2.10 -6.97
CA VAL A 134 -0.54 -2.29 -5.82
C VAL A 134 0.90 -2.24 -6.29
N PHE A 135 1.62 -1.25 -5.82
CA PHE A 135 3.05 -1.09 -6.09
C PHE A 135 3.88 -1.56 -4.90
N ASP A 136 4.63 -2.67 -5.04
CA ASP A 136 5.70 -3.07 -4.13
C ASP A 136 6.98 -2.34 -4.54
N ARG A 137 7.35 -1.29 -3.80
CA ARG A 137 8.19 -0.16 -4.21
C ARG A 137 7.51 0.68 -5.29
N SER A 138 8.12 1.80 -5.69
CA SER A 138 7.50 2.72 -6.66
C SER A 138 8.51 3.75 -7.17
N HIS A 139 8.03 4.86 -7.72
CA HIS A 139 8.80 6.06 -8.04
C HIS A 139 9.55 6.66 -6.84
N TYR A 140 9.18 6.30 -5.62
CA TYR A 140 9.91 6.73 -4.42
C TYR A 140 11.32 6.13 -4.31
N GLU A 141 11.62 5.01 -5.00
CA GLU A 141 12.99 4.48 -5.05
C GLU A 141 13.98 5.54 -5.59
N ASP A 142 13.54 6.40 -6.50
CA ASP A 142 14.34 7.43 -7.12
C ASP A 142 14.74 8.59 -6.19
N VAL A 143 14.09 8.71 -5.02
CA VAL A 143 14.44 9.65 -3.93
C VAL A 143 14.87 8.93 -2.65
N LEU A 144 14.75 7.62 -2.59
CA LEU A 144 15.22 6.77 -1.48
C LEU A 144 16.59 6.18 -1.80
N ILE A 145 16.65 5.06 -2.51
CA ILE A 145 17.93 4.47 -2.92
C ILE A 145 18.70 5.40 -3.84
N GLY A 146 18.02 6.17 -4.70
CA GLY A 146 18.61 7.18 -5.56
C GLY A 146 19.47 8.18 -4.76
N ARG A 147 18.95 8.67 -3.63
CA ARG A 147 19.65 9.55 -2.69
C ARG A 147 20.76 8.81 -1.92
N VAL A 148 20.43 7.66 -1.32
CA VAL A 148 21.35 6.91 -0.45
C VAL A 148 22.57 6.40 -1.20
N ARG A 149 22.39 5.96 -2.44
CA ARG A 149 23.45 5.46 -3.34
C ARG A 149 24.00 6.52 -4.29
N GLN A 150 23.53 7.78 -4.19
CA GLN A 150 23.98 8.90 -5.03
C GLN A 150 23.84 8.55 -6.54
N LEU A 151 22.70 7.99 -6.92
CA LEU A 151 22.40 7.62 -8.31
C LEU A 151 21.98 8.81 -9.19
N ALA A 152 21.72 9.96 -8.57
CA ALA A 152 21.46 11.25 -9.18
C ALA A 152 22.11 12.35 -8.32
N SER A 153 22.27 13.55 -8.87
CA SER A 153 22.80 14.67 -8.10
C SER A 153 21.83 15.11 -6.98
N PRO A 154 22.32 15.77 -5.92
CA PRO A 154 21.44 16.30 -4.88
C PRO A 154 20.35 17.22 -5.44
N GLU A 155 20.67 18.05 -6.43
CA GLU A 155 19.76 18.98 -7.09
C GLU A 155 18.64 18.21 -7.81
N GLU A 156 18.98 17.19 -8.60
CA GLU A 156 18.00 16.32 -9.26
C GLU A 156 17.09 15.61 -8.26
N ILE A 157 17.63 15.13 -7.13
CA ILE A 157 16.84 14.50 -6.07
C ILE A 157 15.84 15.50 -5.46
N GLU A 158 16.26 16.76 -5.25
CA GLU A 158 15.34 17.78 -4.72
C GLU A 158 14.22 18.12 -5.70
N GLU A 159 14.52 18.24 -7.00
CA GLU A 159 13.50 18.44 -8.04
C GLU A 159 12.50 17.27 -8.14
N ARG A 160 12.95 16.03 -7.91
CA ARG A 160 12.08 14.85 -7.98
C ARG A 160 10.94 14.87 -6.96
N TYR A 161 11.11 15.49 -5.78
CA TYR A 161 10.01 15.61 -4.83
C TYR A 161 8.84 16.43 -5.37
N ASP A 162 9.13 17.52 -6.06
CA ASP A 162 8.10 18.37 -6.67
C ASP A 162 7.46 17.69 -7.88
N LEU A 163 8.24 16.97 -8.69
CA LEU A 163 7.73 16.15 -9.79
C LEU A 163 6.83 14.99 -9.29
N ILE A 164 7.18 14.37 -8.16
CA ILE A 164 6.35 13.35 -7.51
C ILE A 164 5.02 13.94 -7.07
N ASN A 165 5.04 15.10 -6.41
CA ASN A 165 3.82 15.75 -5.96
C ASN A 165 2.91 16.14 -7.12
N ALA A 166 3.48 16.68 -8.21
CA ALA A 166 2.73 17.01 -9.42
C ALA A 166 2.13 15.75 -10.06
N PHE A 167 2.91 14.67 -10.18
CA PHE A 167 2.43 13.40 -10.70
C PHE A 167 1.30 12.79 -9.85
N GLU A 168 1.41 12.82 -8.54
CA GLU A 168 0.36 12.31 -7.66
C GLU A 168 -0.91 13.17 -7.71
N GLN A 169 -0.78 14.49 -7.92
CA GLN A 169 -1.94 15.36 -8.16
C GLN A 169 -2.62 14.99 -9.49
N GLU A 170 -1.87 14.76 -10.57
CA GLU A 170 -2.42 14.28 -11.85
C GLU A 170 -3.23 12.98 -11.66
N LEU A 171 -2.73 12.05 -10.82
CA LEU A 171 -3.44 10.80 -10.54
C LEU A 171 -4.77 11.05 -9.80
N VAL A 172 -4.76 11.94 -8.82
CA VAL A 172 -5.97 12.29 -8.05
C VAL A 172 -6.98 13.00 -8.94
N ASP A 173 -6.53 13.91 -9.81
CA ASP A 173 -7.36 14.61 -10.78
C ASP A 173 -7.97 13.63 -11.82
N ASP A 174 -7.35 12.46 -12.02
CA ASP A 174 -7.81 11.33 -12.86
C ASP A 174 -8.51 10.25 -12.00
N ASP A 175 -9.27 10.65 -10.99
CA ASP A 175 -10.09 9.78 -10.13
C ASP A 175 -9.33 8.62 -9.45
N THR A 176 -8.02 8.74 -9.23
CA THR A 176 -7.21 7.76 -8.51
C THR A 176 -7.10 8.13 -7.03
N THR A 177 -7.61 7.28 -6.15
CA THR A 177 -7.32 7.40 -4.70
C THR A 177 -5.93 6.83 -4.43
N VAL A 178 -4.97 7.69 -4.08
CA VAL A 178 -3.58 7.30 -3.80
C VAL A 178 -3.41 7.06 -2.30
N ILE A 179 -3.01 5.83 -1.93
CA ILE A 179 -2.72 5.43 -0.55
C ILE A 179 -1.24 5.10 -0.45
N LYS A 180 -0.48 5.91 0.29
CA LYS A 180 0.96 5.72 0.46
C LYS A 180 1.27 5.16 1.84
N VAL A 181 1.86 3.97 1.90
CA VAL A 181 2.21 3.28 3.14
C VAL A 181 3.71 3.06 3.25
N MET A 182 4.32 3.61 4.29
CA MET A 182 5.65 3.23 4.73
C MET A 182 5.54 2.18 5.84
N LEU A 183 5.98 0.95 5.59
CA LEU A 183 6.11 -0.08 6.62
C LEU A 183 7.38 0.16 7.43
N HIS A 184 7.22 0.76 8.60
CA HIS A 184 8.31 1.13 9.49
C HIS A 184 8.72 -0.04 10.38
N ILE A 185 9.91 -0.60 10.11
CA ILE A 185 10.49 -1.73 10.84
C ILE A 185 11.72 -1.26 11.63
N SER A 186 11.97 -1.86 12.79
CA SER A 186 13.21 -1.64 13.53
C SER A 186 14.41 -2.36 12.90
N ALA A 187 15.61 -1.82 13.10
CA ALA A 187 16.84 -2.48 12.66
C ALA A 187 17.02 -3.86 13.32
N GLY A 188 16.56 -4.03 14.56
CA GLY A 188 16.58 -5.30 15.27
C GLY A 188 15.69 -6.35 14.62
N GLU A 189 14.44 -6.01 14.36
CA GLU A 189 13.50 -6.93 13.71
C GLU A 189 13.91 -7.22 12.25
N GLN A 190 14.46 -6.26 11.52
CA GLN A 190 15.02 -6.50 10.19
C GLN A 190 16.12 -7.57 10.22
N LYS A 191 17.10 -7.43 11.14
CA LYS A 191 18.18 -8.42 11.31
C LYS A 191 17.63 -9.81 11.60
N LYS A 192 16.67 -9.89 12.53
CA LYS A 192 15.99 -11.14 12.88
C LYS A 192 15.33 -11.79 11.65
N ARG A 193 14.59 -11.01 10.85
CA ARG A 193 13.91 -11.53 9.66
C ARG A 193 14.88 -11.95 8.54
N LEU A 194 16.03 -11.31 8.41
CA LEU A 194 17.09 -11.74 7.49
C LEU A 194 17.71 -13.06 7.95
N LEU A 195 17.99 -13.22 9.25
CA LEU A 195 18.46 -14.48 9.81
C LEU A 195 17.44 -15.61 9.61
N GLU A 196 16.14 -15.36 9.88
CA GLU A 196 15.06 -16.33 9.63
C GLU A 196 15.02 -16.80 8.17
N ARG A 197 15.44 -15.98 7.19
CA ARG A 197 15.56 -16.40 5.78
C ARG A 197 16.74 -17.35 5.56
N LEU A 198 17.86 -17.14 6.27
CA LEU A 198 19.05 -18.00 6.19
C LEU A 198 18.88 -19.32 6.94
N ASP A 199 18.05 -19.35 7.98
CA ASP A 199 17.77 -20.55 8.77
C ASP A 199 16.75 -21.48 8.09
N ARG A 200 16.09 -21.02 7.02
CA ARG A 200 14.97 -21.75 6.37
C ARG A 200 15.26 -21.99 4.88
N PRO A 201 15.49 -23.26 4.48
CA PRO A 201 15.72 -23.60 3.07
C PRO A 201 14.60 -23.15 2.11
N ASP A 202 13.33 -23.18 2.56
CA ASP A 202 12.18 -22.70 1.81
C ASP A 202 12.14 -21.16 1.66
N LYS A 203 13.09 -20.45 2.26
CA LYS A 203 13.23 -18.98 2.20
C LYS A 203 14.52 -18.51 1.54
N TYR A 204 15.47 -19.38 1.20
CA TYR A 204 16.74 -18.99 0.56
C TYR A 204 16.53 -18.15 -0.69
N TRP A 205 15.53 -18.47 -1.50
CA TRP A 205 15.20 -17.73 -2.72
C TRP A 205 14.77 -16.26 -2.48
N LYS A 206 14.44 -15.89 -1.23
CA LYS A 206 14.11 -14.52 -0.82
C LYS A 206 15.31 -13.75 -0.27
N PHE A 207 16.41 -14.43 0.01
CA PHE A 207 17.59 -13.81 0.57
C PHE A 207 18.48 -13.28 -0.55
N ASN A 208 18.87 -12.02 -0.42
CA ASN A 208 19.86 -11.39 -1.29
C ASN A 208 21.03 -10.91 -0.41
N PRO A 209 22.29 -11.32 -0.70
CA PRO A 209 23.45 -10.79 0.02
C PRO A 209 23.51 -9.25 0.06
N GLY A 210 23.08 -8.58 -1.01
CA GLY A 210 22.96 -7.12 -1.05
C GLY A 210 22.02 -6.51 0.00
N ASP A 211 21.07 -7.29 0.56
CA ASP A 211 20.21 -6.80 1.67
C ASP A 211 21.06 -6.45 2.91
N ILE A 212 22.24 -7.08 3.08
CA ILE A 212 23.17 -6.76 4.16
C ILE A 212 23.86 -5.42 3.88
N ASP A 213 24.29 -5.19 2.65
CA ASP A 213 24.95 -3.94 2.24
C ASP A 213 24.00 -2.73 2.38
N GLU A 214 22.74 -2.91 1.97
CA GLU A 214 21.70 -1.88 2.15
C GLU A 214 21.41 -1.63 3.64
N ARG A 215 21.42 -2.67 4.46
CA ARG A 215 21.26 -2.53 5.91
C ARG A 215 22.39 -1.70 6.55
N MET A 216 23.61 -1.77 6.06
CA MET A 216 24.73 -0.96 6.57
C MET A 216 24.52 0.53 6.33
N LEU A 217 23.68 0.91 5.37
CA LEU A 217 23.28 2.28 5.06
C LEU A 217 22.03 2.74 5.81
N TRP A 218 21.61 2.02 6.87
CA TRP A 218 20.39 2.30 7.64
C TRP A 218 20.17 3.77 7.99
N PRO A 219 21.16 4.51 8.56
CA PRO A 219 20.95 5.93 8.89
C PRO A 219 20.62 6.78 7.66
N GLY A 220 21.26 6.50 6.51
CA GLY A 220 21.00 7.18 5.24
C GLY A 220 19.56 6.95 4.77
N TYR A 221 19.08 5.70 4.84
CA TYR A 221 17.69 5.38 4.50
C TYR A 221 16.69 6.04 5.42
N GLN A 222 16.95 6.06 6.75
CA GLN A 222 16.05 6.76 7.69
C GLN A 222 15.95 8.26 7.38
N ALA A 223 17.07 8.91 7.05
CA ALA A 223 17.09 10.30 6.63
C ALA A 223 16.36 10.52 5.29
N ALA A 224 16.55 9.64 4.31
CA ALA A 224 15.87 9.70 3.02
C ALA A 224 14.35 9.52 3.18
N TYR A 225 13.91 8.56 4.00
CA TYR A 225 12.49 8.38 4.33
C TYR A 225 11.92 9.61 5.03
N GLN A 226 12.61 10.16 6.05
CA GLN A 226 12.17 11.38 6.73
C GLN A 226 11.90 12.50 5.72
N THR A 227 12.85 12.76 4.82
CA THR A 227 12.71 13.80 3.79
C THR A 227 11.54 13.50 2.83
N ALA A 228 11.43 12.26 2.34
CA ALA A 228 10.35 11.87 1.44
C ALA A 228 8.97 12.05 2.11
N LEU A 229 8.82 11.61 3.36
CA LEU A 229 7.58 11.75 4.13
C LEU A 229 7.20 13.22 4.33
N GLU A 230 8.16 14.09 4.67
CA GLU A 230 7.92 15.54 4.86
C GLU A 230 7.57 16.25 3.57
N ARG A 231 8.32 15.97 2.49
CA ARG A 231 8.21 16.70 1.22
C ARG A 231 7.01 16.26 0.38
N THR A 232 6.52 15.03 0.57
CA THR A 232 5.49 14.45 -0.30
C THR A 232 4.24 13.97 0.44
N SER A 233 4.06 14.23 1.74
CA SER A 233 2.77 13.99 2.41
C SER A 233 1.84 15.17 2.16
N THR A 234 1.10 15.11 1.05
CA THR A 234 0.14 16.16 0.66
C THR A 234 -1.24 15.92 1.25
N ALA A 235 -2.12 16.92 1.17
CA ALA A 235 -3.51 16.79 1.62
C ALA A 235 -4.31 15.79 0.77
N PHE A 236 -4.04 15.74 -0.53
CA PHE A 236 -4.70 14.88 -1.50
C PHE A 236 -4.12 13.46 -1.58
N ALA A 237 -2.84 13.27 -1.24
CA ALA A 237 -2.16 11.99 -1.18
C ALA A 237 -1.23 11.91 0.06
N PRO A 238 -1.78 11.69 1.25
CA PRO A 238 -0.99 11.63 2.48
C PRO A 238 -0.20 10.32 2.59
N TRP A 239 0.95 10.38 3.28
CA TRP A 239 1.64 9.20 3.75
C TRP A 239 1.03 8.66 5.04
N TYR A 240 1.06 7.33 5.17
CA TYR A 240 0.78 6.61 6.40
C TYR A 240 2.03 5.82 6.82
N VAL A 241 2.56 6.11 8.01
CA VAL A 241 3.67 5.34 8.60
C VAL A 241 3.08 4.27 9.49
N VAL A 242 3.23 3.03 9.06
CA VAL A 242 2.66 1.85 9.73
C VAL A 242 3.75 1.09 10.47
N PRO A 243 3.71 1.00 11.82
CA PRO A 243 4.59 0.14 12.60
C PRO A 243 4.52 -1.31 12.11
N ALA A 244 5.68 -1.90 11.81
CA ALA A 244 5.72 -3.17 11.06
C ALA A 244 6.54 -4.29 11.73
N ASP A 245 7.05 -4.09 12.94
CA ASP A 245 7.67 -5.16 13.72
C ASP A 245 6.63 -6.25 14.03
N ARG A 246 5.40 -5.84 14.29
CA ARG A 246 4.26 -6.75 14.44
C ARG A 246 3.54 -6.93 13.12
N LYS A 247 3.89 -7.99 12.36
CA LYS A 247 3.29 -8.29 11.04
C LYS A 247 1.75 -8.30 11.04
N TRP A 248 1.14 -8.73 12.15
CA TRP A 248 -0.32 -8.78 12.28
C TRP A 248 -0.94 -7.38 12.33
N PHE A 249 -0.27 -6.43 13.03
CA PHE A 249 -0.73 -5.04 13.10
C PHE A 249 -0.60 -4.34 11.74
N ALA A 250 0.55 -4.50 11.09
CA ALA A 250 0.75 -3.91 9.76
C ALA A 250 -0.32 -4.39 8.76
N ARG A 251 -0.70 -5.68 8.80
CA ARG A 251 -1.78 -6.23 7.96
C ARG A 251 -3.14 -5.65 8.31
N LEU A 252 -3.46 -5.52 9.59
CA LEU A 252 -4.69 -4.87 10.05
C LEU A 252 -4.74 -3.44 9.54
N ALA A 253 -3.73 -2.64 9.84
CA ALA A 253 -3.68 -1.22 9.50
C ALA A 253 -3.83 -0.97 7.98
N VAL A 254 -3.10 -1.71 7.14
CA VAL A 254 -3.19 -1.52 5.68
C VAL A 254 -4.55 -1.98 5.13
N ARG A 255 -5.14 -3.04 5.69
CA ARG A 255 -6.49 -3.47 5.31
C ARG A 255 -7.52 -2.40 5.62
N GLU A 256 -7.45 -1.82 6.81
CA GLU A 256 -8.37 -0.77 7.25
C GLU A 256 -8.20 0.52 6.44
N LEU A 257 -6.98 0.88 6.03
CA LEU A 257 -6.74 2.00 5.13
C LEU A 257 -7.37 1.78 3.75
N LEU A 258 -7.26 0.57 3.20
CA LEU A 258 -7.92 0.21 1.93
C LEU A 258 -9.44 0.21 2.07
N LEU A 259 -9.96 -0.40 3.13
CA LEU A 259 -11.41 -0.46 3.38
C LEU A 259 -12.00 0.93 3.58
N LYS A 260 -11.28 1.80 4.32
CA LYS A 260 -11.69 3.20 4.47
C LYS A 260 -11.76 3.90 3.12
N ALA A 261 -10.75 3.78 2.27
CA ALA A 261 -10.72 4.41 0.96
C ALA A 261 -11.90 3.96 0.07
N LEU A 262 -12.23 2.67 0.10
CA LEU A 262 -13.40 2.14 -0.61
C LEU A 262 -14.73 2.63 -0.03
N ASN A 263 -14.85 2.68 1.31
CA ASN A 263 -16.04 3.20 1.97
C ASN A 263 -16.26 4.69 1.68
N ASP A 264 -15.19 5.48 1.62
CA ASP A 264 -15.24 6.91 1.29
C ASP A 264 -15.75 7.15 -0.14
N MET A 265 -15.65 6.16 -1.04
CA MET A 265 -16.22 6.22 -2.39
C MET A 265 -17.76 6.09 -2.43
N VAL A 266 -18.38 5.61 -1.36
CA VAL A 266 -19.85 5.41 -1.26
C VAL A 266 -20.38 4.63 -2.48
N LEU A 267 -19.78 3.46 -2.74
CA LEU A 267 -20.14 2.61 -3.89
C LEU A 267 -21.49 1.93 -3.68
N THR A 268 -22.23 1.75 -4.77
CA THR A 268 -23.46 0.94 -4.83
C THR A 268 -23.36 -0.01 -6.00
N TRP A 269 -24.08 -1.13 -5.96
CA TRP A 269 -24.15 -2.01 -7.10
C TRP A 269 -24.79 -1.31 -8.29
N PRO A 270 -24.25 -1.43 -9.51
CA PRO A 270 -24.90 -0.93 -10.71
C PRO A 270 -26.25 -1.63 -10.90
N PRO A 271 -27.29 -0.92 -11.40
CA PRO A 271 -28.55 -1.55 -11.72
C PRO A 271 -28.41 -2.52 -12.90
N ALA A 272 -29.30 -3.49 -12.99
CA ALA A 272 -29.36 -4.32 -14.20
C ALA A 272 -29.81 -3.47 -15.42
N ASP A 273 -29.16 -3.67 -16.54
CA ASP A 273 -29.48 -3.06 -17.84
C ASP A 273 -30.49 -3.89 -18.66
N PHE A 274 -31.05 -4.95 -18.05
CA PHE A 274 -32.03 -5.88 -18.62
C PHE A 274 -33.19 -6.13 -17.67
N ASP A 275 -34.32 -6.62 -18.21
CA ASP A 275 -35.50 -7.02 -17.40
C ASP A 275 -35.21 -8.33 -16.65
N VAL A 276 -34.88 -8.22 -15.38
CA VAL A 276 -34.55 -9.34 -14.49
C VAL A 276 -35.70 -10.34 -14.41
N ALA A 277 -36.98 -9.90 -14.44
CA ALA A 277 -38.14 -10.79 -14.36
C ALA A 277 -38.29 -11.58 -15.65
N ALA A 278 -38.14 -10.93 -16.80
CA ALA A 278 -38.20 -11.57 -18.13
C ALA A 278 -37.09 -12.61 -18.27
N GLU A 279 -35.83 -12.28 -17.92
CA GLU A 279 -34.71 -13.23 -18.00
C GLU A 279 -34.84 -14.41 -17.03
N ARG A 280 -35.38 -14.16 -15.84
CA ARG A 280 -35.69 -15.23 -14.88
C ARG A 280 -36.74 -16.20 -15.45
N ALA A 281 -37.80 -15.68 -16.12
CA ALA A 281 -38.81 -16.51 -16.76
C ALA A 281 -38.23 -17.32 -17.94
N ARG A 282 -37.36 -16.72 -18.76
CA ARG A 282 -36.66 -17.40 -19.85
C ARG A 282 -35.79 -18.56 -19.34
N LEU A 283 -35.02 -18.37 -18.27
CA LEU A 283 -34.20 -19.42 -17.66
C LEU A 283 -35.07 -20.57 -17.08
N ALA A 284 -36.20 -20.24 -16.50
CA ALA A 284 -37.13 -21.25 -15.95
C ALA A 284 -37.80 -22.12 -17.04
N ALA A 285 -37.85 -21.61 -18.28
CA ALA A 285 -38.45 -22.32 -19.43
C ALA A 285 -37.41 -23.06 -20.31
N SER A 286 -36.11 -22.92 -20.01
CA SER A 286 -35.01 -23.59 -20.72
C SER A 286 -34.67 -24.93 -20.05
#